data_ba7788c0f279d67cc660d1e433174d3a
#
_entry.id   ba7788c0f279d67cc660d1e433174d3a
#
_cell.length_a   1.000
_cell.length_b   1.000
_cell.length_c   1.000
_cell.angle_alpha   90.00
_cell.angle_beta   90.00
_cell.angle_gamma   90.00
#
_symmetry.space_group_name_H-M   'P 1'
#
loop_
_entity.id
_entity.type
_entity.pdbx_description
1 polymer ?
#
loop_
_entity_poly.entity_id
_entity_poly.type
_entity_poly.pdbx_seq_one_letter_code
_entity_poly.pdbx_strand_id
1 'polypeptide(L)'
;MPQVDPRQIVKDAADGRYAVGAFNMHNEETTEALVRAAERAKSPVFLQVGRAIVPHMGLKKAYEMTRRIAEESEAEYVIHLDHGPWEEVFEAIKLGFTSIMYDGAHLPFEENIRTTRKVVEVAHSFGIPVEAELGKIPDADQQVDWQSYYTNVAEAERFVAETGVDFLAISVGIVHGVPLATAQPLDIQRVKEIESAVGIPLVLHGASGVPDDEIRAAMAAGVHKFNADTDLRLAFRSGIEAVWSNGDRQLEDAMAEGRERMINATIEKMELYGCAGKTRGLAQVQR
;
A
#
# COMPACT_ATOMS: atom_id res chain seq x y z
N MET A 1 -16.80 -9.47 9.21
CA MET A 1 -16.95 -9.08 7.81
C MET A 1 -15.72 -9.36 6.97
N PRO A 2 -15.82 -9.29 5.66
CA PRO A 2 -15.01 -10.20 4.89
C PRO A 2 -13.64 -9.62 4.61
N GLN A 3 -12.65 -10.36 5.04
CA GLN A 3 -11.38 -10.39 4.39
C GLN A 3 -11.62 -10.75 2.92
N VAL A 4 -11.22 -9.89 1.98
CA VAL A 4 -11.50 -10.05 0.56
C VAL A 4 -10.28 -10.57 -0.19
N ASP A 5 -10.50 -11.17 -1.37
CA ASP A 5 -9.40 -11.61 -2.22
C ASP A 5 -8.65 -10.39 -2.81
N PRO A 6 -7.36 -10.24 -2.51
CA PRO A 6 -6.56 -9.11 -3.00
C PRO A 6 -6.50 -9.03 -4.54
N ARG A 7 -6.40 -10.18 -5.22
CA ARG A 7 -6.39 -10.22 -6.69
C ARG A 7 -7.68 -9.65 -7.26
N GLN A 8 -8.79 -10.00 -6.61
CA GLN A 8 -10.08 -9.60 -7.10
C GLN A 8 -10.35 -8.12 -6.93
N ILE A 9 -10.01 -7.52 -5.76
CA ILE A 9 -10.25 -6.08 -5.56
C ILE A 9 -9.35 -5.22 -6.45
N VAL A 10 -8.11 -5.67 -6.73
CA VAL A 10 -7.21 -4.96 -7.65
C VAL A 10 -7.66 -5.15 -9.10
N LYS A 11 -8.16 -6.34 -9.46
CA LYS A 11 -8.77 -6.58 -10.77
C LYS A 11 -10.01 -5.70 -10.98
N ASP A 12 -10.89 -5.61 -9.98
CA ASP A 12 -12.07 -4.73 -10.05
C ASP A 12 -11.65 -3.26 -10.21
N ALA A 13 -10.55 -2.85 -9.56
CA ALA A 13 -9.99 -1.52 -9.72
C ALA A 13 -9.52 -1.29 -11.16
N ALA A 14 -8.80 -2.25 -11.75
CA ALA A 14 -8.36 -2.19 -13.14
C ALA A 14 -9.55 -2.11 -14.12
N ASP A 15 -10.52 -3.02 -13.99
CA ASP A 15 -11.72 -3.05 -14.83
C ASP A 15 -12.55 -1.76 -14.66
N GLY A 16 -12.62 -1.22 -13.47
CA GLY A 16 -13.35 0.00 -13.11
C GLY A 16 -12.59 1.31 -13.31
N ARG A 17 -11.33 1.28 -13.72
CA ARG A 17 -10.43 2.43 -13.90
C ARG A 17 -10.30 3.31 -12.66
N TYR A 18 -10.12 2.67 -11.51
CA TYR A 18 -9.78 3.29 -10.23
C TYR A 18 -8.60 2.57 -9.58
N ALA A 19 -8.16 3.03 -8.42
CA ALA A 19 -7.13 2.34 -7.65
C ALA A 19 -7.58 2.14 -6.21
N VAL A 20 -7.08 1.09 -5.55
CA VAL A 20 -7.35 0.82 -4.13
C VAL A 20 -6.27 1.46 -3.27
N GLY A 21 -6.68 2.07 -2.16
CA GLY A 21 -5.76 2.62 -1.18
C GLY A 21 -5.14 1.52 -0.31
N ALA A 22 -3.84 1.62 -0.11
CA ALA A 22 -3.04 0.78 0.76
C ALA A 22 -2.34 1.66 1.81
N PHE A 23 -2.72 1.49 3.08
CA PHE A 23 -2.36 2.43 4.14
C PHE A 23 -1.67 1.72 5.31
N ASN A 24 -0.54 2.30 5.77
CA ASN A 24 0.24 1.72 6.85
C ASN A 24 -0.40 2.00 8.21
N MET A 25 -0.55 0.94 8.99
CA MET A 25 -0.95 1.02 10.38
C MET A 25 0.26 1.16 11.30
N HIS A 26 0.11 1.80 12.46
CA HIS A 26 1.21 2.02 13.41
C HIS A 26 0.88 1.61 14.85
N ASN A 27 -0.38 1.70 15.25
CA ASN A 27 -0.90 1.33 16.55
C ASN A 27 -2.40 1.05 16.47
N GLU A 28 -3.05 0.81 17.59
CA GLU A 28 -4.48 0.49 17.64
C GLU A 28 -5.34 1.65 17.09
N GLU A 29 -5.06 2.89 17.49
CA GLU A 29 -5.82 4.07 17.09
C GLU A 29 -5.71 4.35 15.58
N THR A 30 -4.52 4.21 15.02
CA THR A 30 -4.32 4.39 13.58
C THR A 30 -4.95 3.27 12.77
N THR A 31 -4.92 2.03 13.26
CA THR A 31 -5.59 0.89 12.63
C THR A 31 -7.10 1.09 12.63
N GLU A 32 -7.69 1.49 13.78
CA GLU A 32 -9.12 1.85 13.86
C GLU A 32 -9.47 2.98 12.89
N ALA A 33 -8.59 4.00 12.75
CA ALA A 33 -8.84 5.11 11.84
C ALA A 33 -8.97 4.63 10.39
N LEU A 34 -8.05 3.76 9.93
CA LEU A 34 -8.07 3.22 8.56
C LEU A 34 -9.32 2.37 8.31
N VAL A 35 -9.67 1.51 9.26
CA VAL A 35 -10.84 0.64 9.16
C VAL A 35 -12.14 1.46 9.13
N ARG A 36 -12.28 2.44 10.03
CA ARG A 36 -13.46 3.34 10.07
C ARG A 36 -13.57 4.23 8.84
N ALA A 37 -12.44 4.66 8.28
CA ALA A 37 -12.42 5.39 7.02
C ALA A 37 -12.97 4.53 5.88
N ALA A 38 -12.53 3.27 5.80
CA ALA A 38 -13.02 2.31 4.81
C ALA A 38 -14.53 2.04 4.94
N GLU A 39 -15.03 1.90 6.17
CA GLU A 39 -16.47 1.77 6.44
C GLU A 39 -17.27 3.01 5.99
N ARG A 40 -16.85 4.20 6.41
CA ARG A 40 -17.53 5.47 6.10
C ARG A 40 -17.52 5.74 4.59
N ALA A 41 -16.40 5.49 3.93
CA ALA A 41 -16.24 5.66 2.49
C ALA A 41 -16.86 4.51 1.67
N LYS A 42 -17.27 3.41 2.30
CA LYS A 42 -17.67 2.16 1.63
C LYS A 42 -16.61 1.74 0.59
N SER A 43 -15.37 1.72 1.02
CA SER A 43 -14.19 1.46 0.18
C SER A 43 -13.50 0.17 0.58
N PRO A 44 -13.06 -0.68 -0.37
CA PRO A 44 -12.08 -1.71 -0.06
C PRO A 44 -10.75 -1.05 0.35
N VAL A 45 -9.97 -1.72 1.19
CA VAL A 45 -8.70 -1.19 1.72
C VAL A 45 -7.65 -2.27 1.93
N PHE A 46 -6.39 -1.95 1.64
CA PHE A 46 -5.23 -2.70 2.12
C PHE A 46 -4.74 -2.09 3.44
N LEU A 47 -4.78 -2.88 4.51
CA LEU A 47 -4.19 -2.55 5.80
C LEU A 47 -2.76 -3.10 5.81
N GLN A 48 -1.78 -2.19 5.75
CA GLN A 48 -0.39 -2.55 5.57
C GLN A 48 0.36 -2.66 6.90
N VAL A 49 1.02 -3.80 7.09
CA VAL A 49 2.00 -4.04 8.16
C VAL A 49 3.38 -3.97 7.54
N GLY A 50 4.12 -2.90 7.79
CA GLY A 50 5.36 -2.62 7.08
C GLY A 50 6.57 -2.32 7.96
N ARG A 51 7.63 -1.84 7.35
CA ARG A 51 8.98 -1.61 7.94
C ARG A 51 8.97 -0.79 9.24
N ALA A 52 8.04 0.14 9.42
CA ALA A 52 8.01 0.99 10.61
C ALA A 52 7.45 0.25 11.83
N ILE A 53 6.44 -0.60 11.64
CA ILE A 53 5.72 -1.21 12.75
C ILE A 53 6.34 -2.55 13.20
N VAL A 54 6.92 -3.31 12.27
CA VAL A 54 7.51 -4.62 12.61
C VAL A 54 8.65 -4.49 13.63
N PRO A 55 9.62 -3.56 13.51
CA PRO A 55 10.61 -3.35 14.54
C PRO A 55 10.03 -2.81 15.86
N HIS A 56 8.90 -2.09 15.81
CA HIS A 56 8.29 -1.48 16.99
C HIS A 56 7.54 -2.48 17.87
N MET A 57 6.69 -3.32 17.29
CA MET A 57 5.86 -4.24 18.08
C MET A 57 5.96 -5.73 17.69
N GLY A 58 6.67 -6.02 16.61
CA GLY A 58 6.80 -7.36 16.04
C GLY A 58 5.66 -7.72 15.09
N LEU A 59 5.98 -8.51 14.06
CA LEU A 59 5.05 -8.88 12.98
C LEU A 59 3.77 -9.55 13.51
N LYS A 60 3.92 -10.51 14.43
CA LYS A 60 2.77 -11.24 14.99
C LYS A 60 1.78 -10.34 15.72
N LYS A 61 2.26 -9.44 16.60
CA LYS A 61 1.37 -8.53 17.34
C LYS A 61 0.68 -7.54 16.42
N ALA A 62 1.42 -7.00 15.44
CA ALA A 62 0.86 -6.10 14.44
C ALA A 62 -0.27 -6.79 13.64
N TYR A 63 -0.03 -8.02 13.18
CA TYR A 63 -1.04 -8.81 12.47
C TYR A 63 -2.28 -9.10 13.34
N GLU A 64 -2.08 -9.63 14.55
CA GLU A 64 -3.19 -10.01 15.44
C GLU A 64 -4.05 -8.80 15.84
N MET A 65 -3.43 -7.64 16.10
CA MET A 65 -4.12 -6.39 16.38
C MET A 65 -4.93 -5.92 15.17
N THR A 66 -4.30 -5.86 14.00
CA THR A 66 -4.97 -5.43 12.76
C THR A 66 -6.15 -6.35 12.42
N ARG A 67 -5.94 -7.67 12.51
CA ARG A 67 -6.98 -8.65 12.24
C ARG A 67 -8.18 -8.49 13.18
N ARG A 68 -7.95 -8.36 14.49
CA ARG A 68 -9.01 -8.19 15.48
C ARG A 68 -9.87 -6.96 15.19
N ILE A 69 -9.23 -5.81 14.93
CA ILE A 69 -9.95 -4.56 14.65
C ILE A 69 -10.74 -4.67 13.33
N ALA A 70 -10.14 -5.25 12.31
CA ALA A 70 -10.79 -5.37 11.00
C ALA A 70 -11.94 -6.39 11.00
N GLU A 71 -11.84 -7.49 11.77
CA GLU A 71 -12.90 -8.49 11.92
C GLU A 71 -14.15 -7.93 12.64
N GLU A 72 -13.98 -6.94 13.52
CA GLU A 72 -15.07 -6.27 14.23
C GLU A 72 -15.79 -5.21 13.37
N SER A 73 -15.34 -4.97 12.14
CA SER A 73 -15.83 -3.92 11.25
C SER A 73 -16.66 -4.45 10.08
N GLU A 74 -17.31 -3.54 9.34
CA GLU A 74 -18.00 -3.84 8.08
C GLU A 74 -17.14 -3.56 6.83
N ALA A 75 -15.90 -3.09 7.00
CA ALA A 75 -14.99 -2.81 5.89
C ALA A 75 -14.60 -4.05 5.12
N GLU A 76 -14.47 -3.95 3.81
CA GLU A 76 -13.80 -4.94 2.96
C GLU A 76 -12.29 -4.70 3.03
N TYR A 77 -11.54 -5.65 3.61
CA TYR A 77 -10.11 -5.43 3.88
C TYR A 77 -9.21 -6.57 3.41
N VAL A 78 -7.96 -6.21 3.17
CA VAL A 78 -6.82 -7.11 2.98
C VAL A 78 -5.79 -6.78 4.04
N ILE A 79 -5.20 -7.77 4.70
CA ILE A 79 -4.02 -7.56 5.54
C ILE A 79 -2.79 -7.91 4.70
N HIS A 80 -1.95 -6.90 4.48
CA HIS A 80 -0.81 -6.96 3.56
C HIS A 80 0.51 -6.75 4.29
N LEU A 81 1.49 -7.62 4.05
CA LEU A 81 2.88 -7.37 4.45
C LEU A 81 3.50 -6.43 3.44
N ASP A 82 3.99 -5.27 3.90
CA ASP A 82 4.57 -4.21 3.10
C ASP A 82 6.10 -4.18 3.26
N HIS A 83 6.83 -4.32 2.16
CA HIS A 83 8.30 -4.42 2.11
C HIS A 83 8.90 -5.50 3.04
N GLY A 84 8.35 -6.71 2.99
CA GLY A 84 8.85 -7.83 3.79
C GLY A 84 10.19 -8.36 3.30
N PRO A 85 11.21 -8.46 4.17
CA PRO A 85 12.42 -9.23 3.87
C PRO A 85 12.10 -10.74 3.84
N TRP A 86 13.05 -11.53 3.37
CA TRP A 86 12.89 -12.97 3.16
C TRP A 86 12.29 -13.70 4.37
N GLU A 87 12.80 -13.45 5.57
CA GLU A 87 12.36 -14.14 6.79
C GLU A 87 10.94 -13.75 7.19
N GLU A 88 10.56 -12.50 7.07
CA GLU A 88 9.25 -11.98 7.45
C GLU A 88 8.14 -12.47 6.50
N VAL A 89 8.45 -12.66 5.22
CA VAL A 89 7.50 -13.21 4.25
C VAL A 89 6.97 -14.57 4.69
N PHE A 90 7.84 -15.48 5.11
CA PHE A 90 7.40 -16.81 5.55
C PHE A 90 6.69 -16.81 6.90
N GLU A 91 7.07 -15.88 7.78
CA GLU A 91 6.33 -15.67 9.02
C GLU A 91 4.94 -15.10 8.74
N ALA A 92 4.80 -14.14 7.82
CA ALA A 92 3.52 -13.58 7.42
C ALA A 92 2.59 -14.65 6.82
N ILE A 93 3.10 -15.52 5.95
CA ILE A 93 2.33 -16.66 5.42
C ILE A 93 1.79 -17.55 6.56
N LYS A 94 2.62 -17.89 7.54
CA LYS A 94 2.22 -18.71 8.69
C LYS A 94 1.19 -18.02 9.59
N LEU A 95 1.25 -16.69 9.71
CA LEU A 95 0.32 -15.90 10.50
C LEU A 95 -1.05 -15.75 9.82
N GLY A 96 -1.13 -15.92 8.49
CA GLY A 96 -2.37 -15.81 7.73
C GLY A 96 -2.59 -14.48 7.03
N PHE A 97 -1.52 -13.75 6.71
CA PHE A 97 -1.60 -12.62 5.79
C PHE A 97 -2.21 -13.07 4.47
N THR A 98 -3.08 -12.25 3.89
CA THR A 98 -3.75 -12.58 2.62
C THR A 98 -3.10 -11.97 1.41
N SER A 99 -2.11 -11.10 1.61
CA SER A 99 -1.29 -10.50 0.58
C SER A 99 0.09 -10.20 1.16
N ILE A 100 1.13 -10.38 0.38
CA ILE A 100 2.51 -10.11 0.80
C ILE A 100 3.26 -9.37 -0.29
N MET A 101 4.16 -8.47 0.12
CA MET A 101 5.19 -7.93 -0.74
C MET A 101 6.56 -8.44 -0.29
N TYR A 102 7.31 -8.98 -1.25
CA TYR A 102 8.73 -9.26 -1.09
C TYR A 102 9.56 -8.15 -1.72
N ASP A 103 10.39 -7.50 -0.92
CA ASP A 103 11.25 -6.42 -1.37
C ASP A 103 12.68 -6.92 -1.65
N GLY A 104 12.92 -7.30 -2.90
CA GLY A 104 14.23 -7.67 -3.43
C GLY A 104 14.89 -6.59 -4.29
N ALA A 105 14.36 -5.36 -4.36
CA ALA A 105 14.84 -4.30 -5.24
C ALA A 105 16.29 -3.83 -4.96
N HIS A 106 16.79 -4.11 -3.76
CA HIS A 106 18.19 -3.86 -3.38
C HIS A 106 19.18 -4.90 -3.92
N LEU A 107 18.71 -6.07 -4.35
CA LEU A 107 19.53 -7.16 -4.88
C LEU A 107 19.91 -6.92 -6.35
N PRO A 108 20.98 -7.57 -6.85
CA PRO A 108 21.22 -7.67 -8.28
C PRO A 108 20.00 -8.28 -9.00
N PHE A 109 19.68 -7.82 -10.20
CA PHE A 109 18.48 -8.18 -10.95
C PHE A 109 18.23 -9.70 -11.05
N GLU A 110 19.24 -10.48 -11.42
CA GLU A 110 19.12 -11.94 -11.50
C GLU A 110 18.85 -12.60 -10.13
N GLU A 111 19.36 -12.02 -9.10
CA GLU A 111 19.12 -12.49 -7.73
C GLU A 111 17.72 -12.12 -7.24
N ASN A 112 17.24 -10.92 -7.56
CA ASN A 112 15.88 -10.51 -7.30
C ASN A 112 14.88 -11.46 -8.00
N ILE A 113 15.05 -11.76 -9.29
CA ILE A 113 14.24 -12.76 -10.01
C ILE A 113 14.25 -14.10 -9.27
N ARG A 114 15.43 -14.63 -8.97
CA ARG A 114 15.56 -15.96 -8.35
C ARG A 114 14.90 -16.06 -6.99
N THR A 115 15.05 -15.03 -6.15
CA THR A 115 14.48 -15.00 -4.80
C THR A 115 12.98 -14.73 -4.84
N THR A 116 12.52 -13.76 -5.63
CA THR A 116 11.11 -13.47 -5.82
C THR A 116 10.32 -14.67 -6.34
N ARG A 117 10.85 -15.39 -7.34
CA ARG A 117 10.23 -16.63 -7.85
C ARG A 117 9.99 -17.65 -6.72
N LYS A 118 10.96 -17.87 -5.84
CA LYS A 118 10.80 -18.79 -4.71
C LYS A 118 9.73 -18.32 -3.72
N VAL A 119 9.64 -17.02 -3.47
CA VAL A 119 8.56 -16.45 -2.65
C VAL A 119 7.21 -16.71 -3.31
N VAL A 120 7.09 -16.44 -4.61
CA VAL A 120 5.86 -16.66 -5.37
C VAL A 120 5.45 -18.13 -5.34
N GLU A 121 6.36 -19.06 -5.62
CA GLU A 121 6.08 -20.51 -5.57
C GLU A 121 5.49 -20.94 -4.22
N VAL A 122 6.07 -20.47 -3.12
CA VAL A 122 5.58 -20.79 -1.78
C VAL A 122 4.26 -20.09 -1.49
N ALA A 123 4.16 -18.76 -1.69
CA ALA A 123 2.95 -18.00 -1.38
C ALA A 123 1.74 -18.49 -2.20
N HIS A 124 1.92 -18.78 -3.49
CA HIS A 124 0.87 -19.31 -4.34
C HIS A 124 0.38 -20.70 -3.90
N SER A 125 1.23 -21.52 -3.29
CA SER A 125 0.78 -22.82 -2.72
C SER A 125 -0.21 -22.66 -1.55
N PHE A 126 -0.23 -21.46 -0.93
CA PHE A 126 -1.21 -21.07 0.09
C PHE A 126 -2.33 -20.17 -0.46
N GLY A 127 -2.36 -19.91 -1.79
CA GLY A 127 -3.33 -19.02 -2.43
C GLY A 127 -3.07 -17.52 -2.22
N ILE A 128 -1.91 -17.15 -1.65
CA ILE A 128 -1.55 -15.77 -1.31
C ILE A 128 -0.90 -15.08 -2.52
N PRO A 129 -1.44 -13.93 -3.00
CA PRO A 129 -0.79 -13.12 -4.04
C PRO A 129 0.46 -12.44 -3.52
N VAL A 130 1.40 -12.24 -4.46
CA VAL A 130 2.69 -11.62 -4.20
C VAL A 130 2.83 -10.33 -5.00
N GLU A 131 3.17 -9.26 -4.29
CA GLU A 131 3.70 -8.03 -4.84
C GLU A 131 5.23 -8.06 -4.78
N ALA A 132 5.89 -7.50 -5.78
CA ALA A 132 7.33 -7.26 -5.74
C ALA A 132 7.68 -5.90 -6.32
N GLU A 133 8.89 -5.42 -6.05
CA GLU A 133 9.37 -4.11 -6.51
C GLU A 133 10.50 -4.26 -7.53
N LEU A 134 10.44 -3.42 -8.55
CA LEU A 134 11.52 -3.23 -9.50
C LEU A 134 11.80 -1.74 -9.73
N GLY A 135 13.08 -1.40 -9.78
CA GLY A 135 13.57 -0.04 -9.62
C GLY A 135 13.89 0.24 -8.16
N LYS A 136 14.19 1.47 -7.82
CA LYS A 136 14.50 1.89 -6.43
C LYS A 136 13.69 3.13 -6.08
N ILE A 137 13.13 3.15 -4.90
CA ILE A 137 12.39 4.30 -4.37
C ILE A 137 13.26 4.95 -3.30
N PRO A 138 13.85 6.14 -3.55
CA PRO A 138 14.67 6.81 -2.57
C PRO A 138 13.85 7.42 -1.44
N ASP A 139 14.46 7.63 -0.28
CA ASP A 139 13.88 8.50 0.75
C ASP A 139 13.90 9.97 0.31
N ALA A 140 12.95 10.77 0.79
CA ALA A 140 12.72 12.14 0.31
C ALA A 140 13.91 13.10 0.50
N ASP A 141 14.84 12.79 1.40
CA ASP A 141 16.06 13.57 1.68
C ASP A 141 17.28 13.11 0.87
N GLN A 142 17.16 12.05 0.06
CA GLN A 142 18.26 11.52 -0.75
C GLN A 142 18.38 12.26 -2.09
N GLN A 143 19.61 12.62 -2.44
CA GLN A 143 19.93 13.07 -3.80
C GLN A 143 20.33 11.86 -4.64
N VAL A 144 19.60 11.63 -5.73
CA VAL A 144 19.78 10.43 -6.56
C VAL A 144 19.88 10.80 -8.05
N ASP A 145 20.55 9.95 -8.81
CA ASP A 145 20.38 9.92 -10.26
C ASP A 145 19.11 9.17 -10.62
N TRP A 146 18.05 9.89 -10.94
CA TRP A 146 16.73 9.35 -11.22
C TRP A 146 16.73 8.27 -12.30
N GLN A 147 17.58 8.39 -13.33
CA GLN A 147 17.64 7.40 -14.40
C GLN A 147 18.07 6.02 -13.90
N SER A 148 18.93 5.96 -12.88
CA SER A 148 19.37 4.71 -12.26
C SER A 148 18.36 4.12 -11.25
N TYR A 149 17.34 4.92 -10.87
CA TYR A 149 16.30 4.52 -9.93
C TYR A 149 15.02 4.06 -10.64
N TYR A 150 14.76 4.58 -11.85
CA TYR A 150 13.56 4.24 -12.58
C TYR A 150 13.50 2.77 -12.98
N THR A 151 12.29 2.21 -12.92
CA THR A 151 12.03 0.87 -13.45
C THR A 151 12.29 0.81 -14.94
N ASN A 152 13.14 -0.12 -15.36
CA ASN A 152 13.41 -0.38 -16.77
C ASN A 152 12.30 -1.27 -17.36
N VAL A 153 11.73 -0.87 -18.50
CA VAL A 153 10.58 -1.55 -19.11
C VAL A 153 10.89 -2.99 -19.50
N ALA A 154 12.03 -3.24 -20.17
CA ALA A 154 12.42 -4.58 -20.61
C ALA A 154 12.74 -5.50 -19.42
N GLU A 155 13.34 -4.94 -18.34
CA GLU A 155 13.57 -5.69 -17.11
C GLU A 155 12.25 -6.01 -16.41
N ALA A 156 11.26 -5.10 -16.43
CA ALA A 156 9.93 -5.32 -15.83
C ALA A 156 9.20 -6.47 -16.55
N GLU A 157 9.18 -6.47 -17.89
CA GLU A 157 8.58 -7.55 -18.69
C GLU A 157 9.20 -8.90 -18.33
N ARG A 158 10.54 -8.97 -18.34
CA ARG A 158 11.27 -10.19 -18.01
C ARG A 158 11.05 -10.62 -16.56
N PHE A 159 11.07 -9.67 -15.62
CA PHE A 159 10.86 -9.93 -14.19
C PHE A 159 9.50 -10.57 -13.93
N VAL A 160 8.43 -9.99 -14.46
CA VAL A 160 7.08 -10.51 -14.32
C VAL A 160 6.95 -11.90 -14.95
N ALA A 161 7.45 -12.07 -16.18
CA ALA A 161 7.40 -13.35 -16.89
C ALA A 161 8.16 -14.48 -16.16
N GLU A 162 9.29 -14.15 -15.51
CA GLU A 162 10.12 -15.16 -14.84
C GLU A 162 9.75 -15.40 -13.38
N THR A 163 9.11 -14.45 -12.70
CA THR A 163 8.75 -14.57 -11.28
C THR A 163 7.32 -15.01 -11.06
N GLY A 164 6.39 -14.59 -11.94
CA GLY A 164 4.96 -14.84 -11.79
C GLY A 164 4.31 -14.04 -10.66
N VAL A 165 4.83 -12.86 -10.31
CA VAL A 165 4.21 -11.95 -9.33
C VAL A 165 2.84 -11.49 -9.79
N ASP A 166 1.95 -11.20 -8.83
CA ASP A 166 0.57 -10.77 -9.10
C ASP A 166 0.46 -9.25 -9.27
N PHE A 167 1.34 -8.50 -8.62
CA PHE A 167 1.40 -7.03 -8.65
C PHE A 167 2.85 -6.56 -8.75
N LEU A 168 3.08 -5.48 -9.49
CA LEU A 168 4.43 -4.91 -9.63
C LEU A 168 4.47 -3.47 -9.11
N ALA A 169 5.22 -3.23 -8.04
CA ALA A 169 5.58 -1.91 -7.58
C ALA A 169 6.69 -1.33 -8.47
N ILE A 170 6.48 -0.10 -8.96
CA ILE A 170 7.37 0.56 -9.91
C ILE A 170 7.92 1.88 -9.37
N SER A 171 9.13 2.22 -9.78
CA SER A 171 9.77 3.51 -9.54
C SER A 171 9.72 4.37 -10.81
N VAL A 172 9.03 5.51 -10.72
CA VAL A 172 8.78 6.42 -11.84
C VAL A 172 8.88 7.91 -11.42
N GLY A 173 9.68 8.21 -10.40
CA GLY A 173 9.88 9.58 -9.88
C GLY A 173 9.33 9.81 -8.48
N ILE A 174 8.83 8.77 -7.80
CA ILE A 174 8.33 8.81 -6.43
C ILE A 174 9.46 8.73 -5.39
N VAL A 175 9.15 9.19 -4.18
CA VAL A 175 10.02 9.07 -3.00
C VAL A 175 9.23 8.52 -1.80
N HIS A 176 9.93 7.91 -0.85
CA HIS A 176 9.34 7.61 0.46
C HIS A 176 9.38 8.87 1.35
N GLY A 177 8.23 9.27 1.89
CA GLY A 177 8.09 10.47 2.72
C GLY A 177 7.35 11.60 2.01
N VAL A 178 7.51 12.84 2.51
CA VAL A 178 6.96 14.02 1.85
C VAL A 178 7.95 14.50 0.80
N PRO A 179 7.54 14.59 -0.48
CA PRO A 179 8.42 15.07 -1.53
C PRO A 179 8.97 16.47 -1.20
N LEU A 180 10.26 16.67 -1.42
CA LEU A 180 10.86 18.00 -1.36
C LEU A 180 10.39 18.82 -2.56
N ALA A 181 10.53 20.15 -2.46
CA ALA A 181 10.21 21.08 -3.58
C ALA A 181 10.97 20.78 -4.89
N THR A 182 12.00 19.94 -4.84
CA THR A 182 12.82 19.47 -5.96
C THR A 182 12.39 18.08 -6.48
N ALA A 183 11.28 17.51 -5.99
CA ALA A 183 10.77 16.24 -6.49
C ALA A 183 10.48 16.32 -8.00
N GLN A 184 10.80 15.25 -8.69
CA GLN A 184 10.49 15.14 -10.12
C GLN A 184 9.01 14.82 -10.31
N PRO A 185 8.36 15.33 -11.38
CA PRO A 185 7.05 14.83 -11.79
C PRO A 185 7.10 13.34 -12.11
N LEU A 186 5.97 12.64 -11.93
CA LEU A 186 5.87 11.23 -12.30
C LEU A 186 6.08 11.04 -13.81
N ASP A 187 6.89 10.06 -14.19
CA ASP A 187 7.07 9.65 -15.58
C ASP A 187 5.88 8.80 -16.04
N ILE A 188 4.77 9.47 -16.36
CA ILE A 188 3.52 8.84 -16.78
C ILE A 188 3.68 8.05 -18.09
N GLN A 189 4.59 8.46 -18.96
CA GLN A 189 4.86 7.72 -20.19
C GLN A 189 5.50 6.37 -19.88
N ARG A 190 6.42 6.33 -18.93
CA ARG A 190 7.05 5.10 -18.44
C ARG A 190 6.03 4.17 -17.77
N VAL A 191 5.08 4.71 -17.00
CA VAL A 191 3.97 3.90 -16.42
C VAL A 191 3.21 3.16 -17.53
N LYS A 192 2.82 3.84 -18.62
CA LYS A 192 2.12 3.24 -19.77
C LYS A 192 2.95 2.19 -20.47
N GLU A 193 4.24 2.43 -20.66
CA GLU A 193 5.16 1.49 -21.31
C GLU A 193 5.31 0.22 -20.47
N ILE A 194 5.46 0.34 -19.16
CA ILE A 194 5.55 -0.80 -18.25
C ILE A 194 4.23 -1.57 -18.23
N GLU A 195 3.08 -0.89 -18.06
CA GLU A 195 1.75 -1.51 -18.05
C GLU A 195 1.53 -2.37 -19.30
N SER A 196 1.81 -1.80 -20.48
CA SER A 196 1.69 -2.50 -21.75
C SER A 196 2.63 -3.72 -21.89
N ALA A 197 3.80 -3.67 -21.26
CA ALA A 197 4.78 -4.75 -21.33
C ALA A 197 4.47 -5.87 -20.34
N VAL A 198 3.99 -5.56 -19.13
CA VAL A 198 3.87 -6.59 -18.06
C VAL A 198 2.48 -7.24 -18.00
N GLY A 199 1.42 -6.52 -18.39
CA GLY A 199 0.05 -7.06 -18.41
C GLY A 199 -0.51 -7.43 -17.03
N ILE A 200 0.07 -6.96 -15.93
CA ILE A 200 -0.41 -7.13 -14.55
C ILE A 200 -0.63 -5.76 -13.89
N PRO A 201 -1.46 -5.67 -12.83
CA PRO A 201 -1.68 -4.41 -12.14
C PRO A 201 -0.38 -3.80 -11.59
N LEU A 202 -0.22 -2.49 -11.81
CA LEU A 202 0.90 -1.72 -11.26
C LEU A 202 0.53 -1.12 -9.90
N VAL A 203 1.55 -1.00 -9.06
CA VAL A 203 1.47 -0.39 -7.73
C VAL A 203 2.41 0.81 -7.68
N LEU A 204 1.95 1.89 -7.05
CA LEU A 204 2.78 3.06 -6.78
C LEU A 204 2.94 3.25 -5.27
N HIS A 205 4.16 3.13 -4.79
CA HIS A 205 4.52 3.46 -3.42
C HIS A 205 4.76 4.98 -3.28
N GLY A 206 4.87 5.50 -2.05
CA GLY A 206 5.21 6.89 -1.82
C GLY A 206 4.22 7.92 -2.37
N ALA A 207 2.92 7.59 -2.43
CA ALA A 207 1.88 8.48 -2.96
C ALA A 207 1.54 9.68 -2.06
N SER A 208 2.14 9.78 -0.85
CA SER A 208 1.98 10.94 0.04
C SER A 208 2.62 12.18 -0.57
N GLY A 209 1.87 13.29 -0.62
CA GLY A 209 2.36 14.56 -1.14
C GLY A 209 2.50 14.64 -2.67
N VAL A 210 2.17 13.59 -3.41
CA VAL A 210 2.09 13.65 -4.87
C VAL A 210 0.86 14.47 -5.29
N PRO A 211 0.98 15.40 -6.26
CA PRO A 211 -0.15 16.17 -6.75
C PRO A 211 -1.31 15.30 -7.26
N ASP A 212 -2.55 15.73 -6.99
CA ASP A 212 -3.75 14.99 -7.35
C ASP A 212 -3.90 14.69 -8.84
N ASP A 213 -3.45 15.61 -9.69
CA ASP A 213 -3.48 15.43 -11.15
C ASP A 213 -2.48 14.38 -11.62
N GLU A 214 -1.32 14.26 -10.96
CA GLU A 214 -0.34 13.21 -11.22
C GLU A 214 -0.86 11.84 -10.74
N ILE A 215 -1.53 11.76 -9.58
CA ILE A 215 -2.20 10.55 -9.11
C ILE A 215 -3.26 10.09 -10.13
N ARG A 216 -4.11 11.01 -10.60
CA ARG A 216 -5.12 10.68 -11.62
C ARG A 216 -4.50 10.26 -12.94
N ALA A 217 -3.40 10.88 -13.35
CA ALA A 217 -2.67 10.49 -14.55
C ALA A 217 -2.04 9.11 -14.43
N ALA A 218 -1.47 8.77 -13.27
CA ALA A 218 -0.90 7.45 -12.99
C ALA A 218 -2.00 6.36 -13.00
N MET A 219 -3.18 6.61 -12.40
CA MET A 219 -4.33 5.69 -12.49
C MET A 219 -4.75 5.46 -13.94
N ALA A 220 -4.90 6.54 -14.71
CA ALA A 220 -5.25 6.44 -16.13
C ALA A 220 -4.21 5.70 -16.97
N ALA A 221 -2.97 5.59 -16.46
CA ALA A 221 -1.85 4.91 -17.10
C ALA A 221 -1.67 3.45 -16.63
N GLY A 222 -2.47 2.94 -15.67
CA GLY A 222 -2.45 1.53 -15.26
C GLY A 222 -2.01 1.26 -13.81
N VAL A 223 -1.92 2.30 -12.97
CA VAL A 223 -1.70 2.10 -11.53
C VAL A 223 -3.04 1.82 -10.84
N HIS A 224 -3.15 0.69 -10.14
CA HIS A 224 -4.39 0.23 -9.52
C HIS A 224 -4.30 0.01 -8.01
N LYS A 225 -3.14 0.28 -7.40
CA LYS A 225 -2.92 0.33 -5.94
C LYS A 225 -1.97 1.47 -5.62
N PHE A 226 -2.32 2.29 -4.62
CA PHE A 226 -1.46 3.37 -4.12
C PHE A 226 -1.15 3.17 -2.65
N ASN A 227 0.15 3.19 -2.31
CA ASN A 227 0.60 3.18 -0.92
C ASN A 227 0.76 4.60 -0.41
N ALA A 228 0.06 4.96 0.67
CA ALA A 228 0.18 6.24 1.35
C ALA A 228 0.29 6.04 2.87
N ASP A 229 1.24 6.72 3.48
CA ASP A 229 1.50 6.67 4.92
C ASP A 229 1.66 8.07 5.51
N THR A 230 2.61 8.85 4.98
CA THR A 230 3.08 10.10 5.61
C THR A 230 1.95 11.12 5.78
N ASP A 231 1.09 11.32 4.78
CA ASP A 231 -0.05 12.24 4.87
C ASP A 231 -0.97 11.87 6.04
N LEU A 232 -1.21 10.58 6.24
CA LEU A 232 -2.11 10.07 7.26
C LEU A 232 -1.50 10.20 8.67
N ARG A 233 -0.20 9.90 8.81
CA ARG A 233 0.52 10.13 10.08
C ARG A 233 0.55 11.60 10.45
N LEU A 234 0.74 12.49 9.48
CA LEU A 234 0.73 13.94 9.71
C LEU A 234 -0.66 14.43 10.10
N ALA A 235 -1.73 13.89 9.50
CA ALA A 235 -3.10 14.19 9.90
C ALA A 235 -3.37 13.76 11.35
N PHE A 236 -2.98 12.53 11.72
CA PHE A 236 -3.09 12.02 13.10
C PHE A 236 -2.33 12.91 14.09
N ARG A 237 -1.06 13.20 13.78
CA ARG A 237 -0.22 14.10 14.58
C ARG A 237 -0.87 15.48 14.77
N SER A 238 -1.39 16.06 13.70
CA SER A 238 -2.02 17.40 13.77
C SER A 238 -3.21 17.46 14.72
N GLY A 239 -3.97 16.36 14.83
CA GLY A 239 -5.07 16.22 15.78
C GLY A 239 -4.57 16.22 17.24
N ILE A 240 -3.55 15.43 17.52
CA ILE A 240 -2.91 15.37 18.84
C ILE A 240 -2.37 16.75 19.25
N GLU A 241 -1.61 17.40 18.35
CA GLU A 241 -1.05 18.72 18.60
C GLU A 241 -2.12 19.78 18.84
N ALA A 242 -3.25 19.73 18.12
CA ALA A 242 -4.36 20.67 18.31
C ALA A 242 -5.00 20.56 19.70
N VAL A 243 -5.14 19.35 20.23
CA VAL A 243 -5.69 19.15 21.58
C VAL A 243 -4.72 19.65 22.65
N TRP A 244 -3.46 19.26 22.59
CA TRP A 244 -2.49 19.63 23.63
C TRP A 244 -2.02 21.08 23.57
N SER A 245 -2.09 21.74 22.43
CA SER A 245 -1.81 23.18 22.35
C SER A 245 -2.86 24.03 23.06
N ASN A 246 -4.04 23.47 23.35
CA ASN A 246 -5.12 24.14 24.09
C ASN A 246 -5.13 23.87 25.61
N GLY A 247 -4.00 23.43 26.17
CA GLY A 247 -3.79 23.16 27.58
C GLY A 247 -3.72 21.68 27.92
N ASP A 248 -3.73 21.40 29.25
CA ASP A 248 -3.69 20.00 29.73
C ASP A 248 -5.04 19.32 29.43
N ARG A 249 -4.98 18.28 28.63
CA ARG A 249 -6.11 17.45 28.20
C ARG A 249 -5.80 15.99 28.42
N GLN A 250 -6.82 15.16 28.50
CA GLN A 250 -6.65 13.72 28.63
C GLN A 250 -6.01 13.15 27.36
N LEU A 251 -5.25 12.07 27.52
CA LEU A 251 -4.62 11.35 26.40
C LEU A 251 -5.69 10.88 25.41
N GLU A 252 -6.79 10.38 25.92
CA GLU A 252 -7.90 9.85 25.13
C GLU A 252 -8.53 10.91 24.22
N ASP A 253 -8.62 12.17 24.68
CA ASP A 253 -9.13 13.28 23.86
C ASP A 253 -8.19 13.55 22.68
N ALA A 254 -6.87 13.53 22.93
CA ALA A 254 -5.86 13.74 21.88
C ALA A 254 -5.86 12.58 20.86
N MET A 255 -5.95 11.34 21.35
CA MET A 255 -6.03 10.17 20.47
C MET A 255 -7.32 10.17 19.64
N ALA A 256 -8.45 10.57 20.23
CA ALA A 256 -9.72 10.67 19.52
C ALA A 256 -9.69 11.70 18.38
N GLU A 257 -9.15 12.91 18.64
CA GLU A 257 -9.00 13.94 17.60
C GLU A 257 -7.98 13.52 16.53
N GLY A 258 -6.86 12.92 16.93
CA GLY A 258 -5.87 12.37 16.00
C GLY A 258 -6.50 11.33 15.07
N ARG A 259 -7.26 10.41 15.64
CA ARG A 259 -7.98 9.38 14.88
C ARG A 259 -8.99 9.99 13.90
N GLU A 260 -9.80 10.96 14.32
CA GLU A 260 -10.79 11.57 13.45
C GLU A 260 -10.16 12.33 12.27
N ARG A 261 -9.05 13.05 12.49
CA ARG A 261 -8.33 13.69 11.39
C ARG A 261 -7.71 12.68 10.42
N MET A 262 -7.17 11.57 10.94
CA MET A 262 -6.65 10.51 10.07
C MET A 262 -7.77 9.84 9.27
N ILE A 263 -8.96 9.60 9.86
CA ILE A 263 -10.14 9.10 9.16
C ILE A 263 -10.47 10.00 7.96
N ASN A 264 -10.59 11.31 8.20
CA ASN A 264 -10.93 12.25 7.14
C ASN A 264 -9.89 12.29 6.02
N ALA A 265 -8.60 12.36 6.36
CA ALA A 265 -7.52 12.31 5.38
C ALA A 265 -7.50 10.99 4.58
N THR A 266 -7.83 9.86 5.23
CA THR A 266 -7.92 8.56 4.55
C THR A 266 -9.11 8.52 3.58
N ILE A 267 -10.26 9.08 3.96
CA ILE A 267 -11.45 9.20 3.09
C ILE A 267 -11.11 10.06 1.85
N GLU A 268 -10.44 11.21 2.04
CA GLU A 268 -9.99 12.06 0.93
C GLU A 268 -9.09 11.30 -0.06
N LYS A 269 -8.18 10.45 0.44
CA LYS A 269 -7.36 9.59 -0.43
C LYS A 269 -8.21 8.54 -1.16
N MET A 270 -9.17 7.90 -0.48
CA MET A 270 -10.07 6.92 -1.12
C MET A 270 -10.95 7.56 -2.19
N GLU A 271 -11.40 8.80 -1.99
CA GLU A 271 -12.11 9.58 -3.00
C GLU A 271 -11.21 9.94 -4.19
N LEU A 272 -10.00 10.41 -3.94
CA LEU A 272 -9.00 10.73 -4.97
C LEU A 272 -8.67 9.51 -5.83
N TYR A 273 -8.51 8.33 -5.21
CA TYR A 273 -8.21 7.06 -5.89
C TYR A 273 -9.45 6.45 -6.56
N GLY A 274 -10.65 6.99 -6.30
CA GLY A 274 -11.90 6.55 -6.89
C GLY A 274 -12.44 5.23 -6.32
N CYS A 275 -11.89 4.75 -5.20
CA CYS A 275 -12.36 3.51 -4.54
C CYS A 275 -13.48 3.73 -3.52
N ALA A 276 -13.82 4.97 -3.16
CA ALA A 276 -14.99 5.28 -2.36
C ALA A 276 -16.28 4.78 -3.06
N GLY A 277 -17.15 4.09 -2.30
CA GLY A 277 -18.37 3.48 -2.82
C GLY A 277 -18.16 2.21 -3.63
N LYS A 278 -16.97 1.57 -3.58
CA LYS A 278 -16.63 0.38 -4.38
C LYS A 278 -16.65 -0.94 -3.62
N THR A 279 -17.16 -0.97 -2.38
CA THR A 279 -17.40 -2.26 -1.69
C THR A 279 -18.43 -3.09 -2.44
N ARG A 280 -18.24 -4.41 -2.49
CA ARG A 280 -19.13 -5.35 -3.20
C ARG A 280 -20.41 -5.62 -2.42
N GLY A 281 -20.42 -5.36 -1.11
CA GLY A 281 -21.50 -5.75 -0.20
C GLY A 281 -21.59 -7.26 0.01
N LEU A 282 -22.25 -7.65 1.11
CA LEU A 282 -22.38 -9.06 1.57
C LEU A 282 -22.95 -10.03 0.53
N ALA A 283 -23.74 -9.57 -0.40
CA ALA A 283 -24.45 -10.43 -1.37
C ALA A 283 -23.54 -10.98 -2.49
N GLN A 284 -22.36 -10.41 -2.71
CA GLN A 284 -21.44 -10.80 -3.80
C GLN A 284 -20.21 -11.59 -3.32
N VAL A 285 -19.94 -11.61 -2.02
CA VAL A 285 -18.76 -12.31 -1.44
C VAL A 285 -19.01 -13.81 -1.23
N GLN A 286 -20.27 -14.29 -1.32
CA GLN A 286 -20.63 -15.70 -1.11
C GLN A 286 -20.78 -16.53 -2.40
N ARG A 287 -20.29 -16.02 -3.52
CA ARG A 287 -20.24 -16.75 -4.82
C ARG A 287 -18.79 -16.95 -5.24
#